data_faba191803707c614e9714b871884b53
#
_entry.id   faba191803707c614e9714b871884b53
#
_cell.length_a   1.000
_cell.length_b   1.000
_cell.length_c   1.000
_cell.angle_alpha   90.00
_cell.angle_beta   90.00
_cell.angle_gamma   90.00
#
_symmetry.space_group_name_H-M   'P 1'
#
loop_
_entity.id
_entity.type
_entity.pdbx_description
1 polymer ?
#
loop_
_entity_poly.entity_id
_entity_poly.type
_entity_poly.pdbx_seq_one_letter_code
_entity_poly.pdbx_strand_id
1 'polypeptide(L)'
;MGLFSWTEKPSTTLDNGGVIAPDERLPWPQTTVMGVQHVIAMFGATVLAPLLMGFNPNVAILMSGIGTLIFFFITGGKVPSYLGSSFAFIGVVIAASGYAGPGPNANLGVALGGIILCGLVYTVIGFIVHATNVKHHKSRPMAGMEVDEVDEGAAVHWIERLMPPVVTGTVVAVIGLNLAAIPIKN
;
A
#
# COMPACT_ATOMS: atom_id res chain seq x y z
N MET A 1 21.64 -15.60 1.24
CA MET A 1 20.79 -14.88 2.18
C MET A 1 19.44 -15.56 2.19
N GLY A 2 18.93 -15.96 3.37
CA GLY A 2 17.61 -16.60 3.47
C GLY A 2 16.49 -15.61 3.16
N LEU A 3 15.38 -16.09 2.61
CA LEU A 3 14.22 -15.27 2.23
C LEU A 3 13.64 -14.43 3.40
N PHE A 4 13.94 -14.77 4.63
CA PHE A 4 13.41 -14.14 5.86
C PHE A 4 14.52 -13.87 6.88
N SER A 5 15.71 -13.43 6.45
CA SER A 5 16.78 -13.06 7.35
C SER A 5 16.77 -11.55 7.60
N TRP A 6 16.32 -11.15 8.79
CA TRP A 6 16.43 -9.77 9.27
C TRP A 6 17.52 -9.65 10.31
N THR A 7 18.30 -8.58 10.22
CA THR A 7 19.32 -8.23 11.23
C THR A 7 18.63 -7.50 12.40
N GLU A 8 18.86 -7.98 13.62
CA GLU A 8 18.29 -7.32 14.79
C GLU A 8 19.05 -6.05 15.13
N LYS A 9 18.32 -4.94 15.27
CA LYS A 9 18.84 -3.65 15.74
C LYS A 9 18.38 -3.37 17.18
N PRO A 10 19.22 -2.77 18.02
CA PRO A 10 18.80 -2.40 19.37
C PRO A 10 17.72 -1.32 19.33
N SER A 11 16.83 -1.34 20.34
CA SER A 11 15.75 -0.36 20.49
C SER A 11 16.24 1.09 20.59
N THR A 12 17.41 1.31 21.11
CA THR A 12 18.07 2.63 21.20
C THR A 12 18.33 3.27 19.83
N THR A 13 18.25 2.51 18.74
CA THR A 13 18.38 3.05 17.38
C THR A 13 17.30 4.10 17.10
N LEU A 14 16.04 3.85 17.51
CA LEU A 14 14.93 4.79 17.32
C LEU A 14 15.05 6.00 18.25
N ASP A 15 15.52 5.81 19.48
CA ASP A 15 15.70 6.90 20.45
C ASP A 15 16.75 7.92 19.95
N ASN A 16 17.72 7.46 19.17
CA ASN A 16 18.76 8.29 18.56
C ASN A 16 18.38 8.85 17.16
N GLY A 17 17.10 8.74 16.75
CA GLY A 17 16.63 9.18 15.45
C GLY A 17 17.06 8.30 14.27
N GLY A 18 17.55 7.09 14.53
CA GLY A 18 17.90 6.13 13.50
C GLY A 18 16.67 5.50 12.83
N VAL A 19 16.84 5.03 11.61
CA VAL A 19 15.81 4.35 10.81
C VAL A 19 16.09 2.85 10.79
N ILE A 20 15.04 2.06 10.81
CA ILE A 20 15.12 0.61 10.63
C ILE A 20 14.96 0.30 9.13
N ALA A 21 15.99 -0.26 8.55
CA ALA A 21 16.00 -0.63 7.12
C ALA A 21 15.09 -1.86 6.85
N PRO A 22 14.69 -2.11 5.58
CA PRO A 22 13.81 -3.22 5.20
C PRO A 22 14.38 -4.62 5.50
N ASP A 23 15.68 -4.75 5.66
CA ASP A 23 16.41 -5.96 6.04
C ASP A 23 16.75 -6.03 7.53
N GLU A 24 16.24 -5.08 8.31
CA GLU A 24 16.46 -4.98 9.73
C GLU A 24 15.13 -5.13 10.50
N ARG A 25 15.22 -5.52 11.76
CA ARG A 25 14.08 -5.58 12.65
C ARG A 25 14.46 -5.13 14.05
N LEU A 26 13.46 -4.70 14.80
CA LEU A 26 13.57 -4.48 16.25
C LEU A 26 13.54 -5.80 17.02
N PRO A 27 13.92 -5.80 18.30
CA PRO A 27 13.71 -6.94 19.19
C PRO A 27 12.26 -7.42 19.18
N TRP A 28 12.04 -8.72 19.30
CA TRP A 28 10.72 -9.34 19.17
C TRP A 28 9.60 -8.69 19.99
N PRO A 29 9.83 -8.30 21.28
CA PRO A 29 8.78 -7.65 22.07
C PRO A 29 8.28 -6.35 21.43
N GLN A 30 9.19 -5.50 20.96
CA GLN A 30 8.85 -4.23 20.32
C GLN A 30 8.20 -4.45 18.95
N THR A 31 8.74 -5.36 18.13
CA THR A 31 8.13 -5.73 16.84
C THR A 31 6.69 -6.22 17.03
N THR A 32 6.43 -7.02 18.06
CA THR A 32 5.08 -7.51 18.37
C THR A 32 4.14 -6.38 18.78
N VAL A 33 4.60 -5.48 19.65
CA VAL A 33 3.79 -4.32 20.07
C VAL A 33 3.45 -3.43 18.88
N MET A 34 4.41 -3.13 18.01
CA MET A 34 4.18 -2.35 16.79
C MET A 34 3.23 -3.07 15.83
N GLY A 35 3.34 -4.40 15.72
CA GLY A 35 2.41 -5.21 14.91
C GLY A 35 0.97 -5.12 15.43
N VAL A 36 0.76 -5.24 16.74
CA VAL A 36 -0.57 -5.08 17.37
C VAL A 36 -1.11 -3.67 17.16
N GLN A 37 -0.27 -2.65 17.36
CA GLN A 37 -0.63 -1.27 17.08
C GLN A 37 -1.07 -1.08 15.62
N HIS A 38 -0.38 -1.68 14.68
CA HIS A 38 -0.74 -1.62 13.25
C HIS A 38 -2.09 -2.26 12.98
N VAL A 39 -2.38 -3.43 13.57
CA VAL A 39 -3.71 -4.08 13.46
C VAL A 39 -4.81 -3.17 13.96
N ILE A 40 -4.63 -2.52 15.11
CA ILE A 40 -5.62 -1.59 15.67
C ILE A 40 -5.82 -0.38 14.74
N ALA A 41 -4.74 0.19 14.23
CA ALA A 41 -4.79 1.35 13.33
C ALA A 41 -5.51 1.04 12.01
N MET A 42 -5.30 -0.16 11.44
CA MET A 42 -5.90 -0.57 10.17
C MET A 42 -7.31 -1.15 10.31
N PHE A 43 -7.73 -1.51 11.52
CA PHE A 43 -9.03 -2.14 11.76
C PHE A 43 -10.20 -1.31 11.25
N GLY A 44 -10.19 0.00 11.54
CA GLY A 44 -11.25 0.91 11.10
C GLY A 44 -11.44 0.92 9.59
N ALA A 45 -10.35 1.07 8.82
CA ALA A 45 -10.41 1.08 7.37
C ALA A 45 -10.83 -0.29 6.81
N THR A 46 -10.34 -1.38 7.40
CA THR A 46 -10.59 -2.73 6.93
C THR A 46 -12.03 -3.17 7.10
N VAL A 47 -12.71 -2.69 8.15
CA VAL A 47 -14.10 -3.04 8.47
C VAL A 47 -15.08 -2.01 7.91
N LEU A 48 -14.82 -0.72 8.17
CA LEU A 48 -15.76 0.35 7.86
C LEU A 48 -15.87 0.63 6.35
N ALA A 49 -14.75 0.59 5.62
CA ALA A 49 -14.81 0.87 4.19
C ALA A 49 -15.66 -0.16 3.41
N PRO A 50 -15.52 -1.48 3.61
CA PRO A 50 -16.42 -2.46 3.00
C PRO A 50 -17.88 -2.27 3.39
N LEU A 51 -18.17 -1.97 4.66
CA LEU A 51 -19.54 -1.71 5.12
C LEU A 51 -20.16 -0.53 4.38
N LEU A 52 -19.45 0.59 4.25
CA LEU A 52 -19.92 1.78 3.55
C LEU A 52 -20.13 1.56 2.05
N MET A 53 -19.45 0.60 1.47
CA MET A 53 -19.62 0.20 0.06
C MET A 53 -20.66 -0.91 -0.15
N GLY A 54 -21.27 -1.43 0.92
CA GLY A 54 -22.22 -2.54 0.87
C GLY A 54 -21.58 -3.91 0.61
N PHE A 55 -20.29 -4.06 0.92
CA PHE A 55 -19.58 -5.34 0.84
C PHE A 55 -19.68 -6.10 2.16
N ASN A 56 -19.49 -7.42 2.10
CA ASN A 56 -19.38 -8.22 3.31
C ASN A 56 -18.02 -8.00 3.97
N PRO A 57 -17.96 -7.42 5.20
CA PRO A 57 -16.70 -7.10 5.86
C PRO A 57 -15.88 -8.34 6.23
N ASN A 58 -16.52 -9.48 6.51
CA ASN A 58 -15.81 -10.71 6.84
C ASN A 58 -15.01 -11.24 5.65
N VAL A 59 -15.60 -11.18 4.44
CA VAL A 59 -14.91 -11.56 3.21
C VAL A 59 -13.78 -10.57 2.90
N ALA A 60 -14.01 -9.27 3.10
CA ALA A 60 -13.00 -8.25 2.88
C ALA A 60 -11.78 -8.42 3.81
N ILE A 61 -12.01 -8.71 5.10
CA ILE A 61 -10.94 -9.00 6.07
C ILE A 61 -10.15 -10.26 5.66
N LEU A 62 -10.85 -11.33 5.30
CA LEU A 62 -10.22 -12.58 4.86
C LEU A 62 -9.34 -12.34 3.63
N MET A 63 -9.85 -11.65 2.62
CA MET A 63 -9.12 -11.37 1.38
C MET A 63 -7.95 -10.40 1.60
N SER A 64 -8.10 -9.43 2.50
CA SER A 64 -6.99 -8.56 2.92
C SER A 64 -5.86 -9.35 3.58
N GLY A 65 -6.20 -10.31 4.44
CA GLY A 65 -5.22 -11.20 5.07
C GLY A 65 -4.49 -12.07 4.05
N ILE A 66 -5.23 -12.73 3.15
CA ILE A 66 -4.65 -13.57 2.09
C ILE A 66 -3.77 -12.72 1.15
N GLY A 67 -4.26 -11.56 0.71
CA GLY A 67 -3.51 -10.66 -0.16
C GLY A 67 -2.21 -10.17 0.48
N THR A 68 -2.26 -9.81 1.76
CA THR A 68 -1.08 -9.38 2.53
C THR A 68 -0.05 -10.51 2.67
N LEU A 69 -0.50 -11.74 2.94
CA LEU A 69 0.39 -12.90 3.02
C LEU A 69 1.07 -13.19 1.67
N ILE A 70 0.31 -13.19 0.58
CA ILE A 70 0.85 -13.38 -0.77
C ILE A 70 1.91 -12.30 -1.07
N PHE A 71 1.59 -11.04 -0.78
CA PHE A 71 2.52 -9.92 -0.97
C PHE A 71 3.79 -10.10 -0.13
N PHE A 72 3.64 -10.46 1.14
CA PHE A 72 4.76 -10.71 2.05
C PHE A 72 5.71 -11.81 1.52
N PHE A 73 5.15 -12.91 1.02
CA PHE A 73 5.97 -13.99 0.42
C PHE A 73 6.66 -13.56 -0.87
N ILE A 74 5.97 -12.83 -1.76
CA ILE A 74 6.54 -12.37 -3.03
C ILE A 74 7.68 -11.36 -2.79
N THR A 75 7.51 -10.46 -1.83
CA THR A 75 8.54 -9.44 -1.50
C THR A 75 9.64 -9.97 -0.57
N GLY A 76 9.53 -11.22 -0.11
CA GLY A 76 10.50 -11.81 0.84
C GLY A 76 10.53 -11.11 2.19
N GLY A 77 9.43 -10.46 2.59
CA GLY A 77 9.33 -9.72 3.85
C GLY A 77 10.11 -8.41 3.91
N LYS A 78 10.65 -7.94 2.78
CA LYS A 78 11.45 -6.71 2.72
C LYS A 78 10.64 -5.43 2.55
N VAL A 79 9.37 -5.54 2.14
CA VAL A 79 8.49 -4.39 1.97
C VAL A 79 7.40 -4.44 3.04
N PRO A 80 7.46 -3.57 4.06
CA PRO A 80 6.44 -3.51 5.10
C PRO A 80 5.17 -2.85 4.54
N SER A 81 4.25 -3.64 4.01
CA SER A 81 2.99 -3.15 3.47
C SER A 81 1.83 -4.06 3.88
N TYR A 82 0.70 -3.43 4.18
CA TYR A 82 -0.57 -4.09 4.42
C TYR A 82 -1.50 -3.84 3.22
N LEU A 83 -2.05 -4.91 2.66
CA LEU A 83 -3.02 -4.83 1.57
C LEU A 83 -4.43 -4.94 2.16
N GLY A 84 -5.12 -3.84 2.23
CA GLY A 84 -6.46 -3.77 2.80
C GLY A 84 -7.35 -2.77 2.08
N SER A 85 -8.57 -2.64 2.58
CA SER A 85 -9.54 -1.68 2.08
C SER A 85 -9.05 -0.26 2.27
N SER A 86 -9.31 0.60 1.29
CA SER A 86 -8.96 2.01 1.34
C SER A 86 -10.21 2.89 1.29
N PHE A 87 -10.27 3.89 2.13
CA PHE A 87 -11.31 4.91 2.11
C PHE A 87 -11.36 5.69 0.79
N ALA A 88 -10.25 5.78 0.06
CA ALA A 88 -10.19 6.44 -1.24
C ALA A 88 -11.14 5.82 -2.28
N PHE A 89 -11.42 4.53 -2.16
CA PHE A 89 -12.29 3.83 -3.11
C PHE A 89 -13.78 3.94 -2.80
N ILE A 90 -14.19 4.39 -1.60
CA ILE A 90 -15.60 4.45 -1.21
C ILE A 90 -16.42 5.26 -2.22
N GLY A 91 -16.00 6.49 -2.51
CA GLY A 91 -16.72 7.37 -3.44
C GLY A 91 -16.78 6.80 -4.85
N VAL A 92 -15.69 6.21 -5.34
CA VAL A 92 -15.61 5.61 -6.68
C VAL A 92 -16.51 4.40 -6.79
N VAL A 93 -16.49 3.50 -5.79
CA VAL A 93 -17.32 2.30 -5.79
C VAL A 93 -18.81 2.66 -5.69
N ILE A 94 -19.17 3.60 -4.82
CA ILE A 94 -20.55 4.08 -4.69
C ILE A 94 -21.04 4.68 -6.02
N ALA A 95 -20.25 5.55 -6.64
CA ALA A 95 -20.60 6.17 -7.92
C ALA A 95 -20.73 5.14 -9.04
N ALA A 96 -19.81 4.17 -9.14
CA ALA A 96 -19.83 3.16 -10.20
C ALA A 96 -20.94 2.13 -10.02
N SER A 97 -21.28 1.75 -8.78
CA SER A 97 -22.31 0.76 -8.51
C SER A 97 -23.72 1.34 -8.33
N GLY A 98 -23.83 2.67 -8.21
CA GLY A 98 -25.10 3.33 -7.89
C GLY A 98 -25.64 2.99 -6.48
N TYR A 99 -24.77 2.56 -5.56
CA TYR A 99 -25.14 2.15 -4.22
C TYR A 99 -25.58 3.37 -3.39
N ALA A 100 -26.82 3.35 -2.92
CA ALA A 100 -27.43 4.50 -2.25
C ALA A 100 -28.15 4.17 -0.92
N GLY A 101 -27.97 2.97 -0.37
CA GLY A 101 -28.80 2.59 0.77
C GLY A 101 -28.20 1.58 1.74
N PRO A 102 -28.88 1.32 2.85
CA PRO A 102 -28.50 0.28 3.79
C PRO A 102 -28.71 -1.11 3.15
N GLY A 103 -27.76 -2.02 3.37
CA GLY A 103 -27.84 -3.41 2.90
C GLY A 103 -26.74 -3.79 1.94
N PRO A 104 -26.79 -5.02 1.39
CA PRO A 104 -25.82 -5.47 0.41
C PRO A 104 -25.89 -4.68 -0.91
N ASN A 105 -24.74 -4.38 -1.50
CA ASN A 105 -24.68 -3.71 -2.78
C ASN A 105 -25.15 -4.66 -3.91
N ALA A 106 -26.26 -4.32 -4.57
CA ALA A 106 -26.84 -5.14 -5.64
C ALA A 106 -25.93 -5.23 -6.88
N ASN A 107 -25.12 -4.20 -7.13
CA ASN A 107 -24.20 -4.10 -8.26
C ASN A 107 -22.76 -4.45 -7.90
N LEU A 108 -22.59 -5.41 -6.99
CA LEU A 108 -21.27 -5.85 -6.50
C LEU A 108 -20.35 -6.28 -7.66
N GLY A 109 -20.90 -6.90 -8.70
CA GLY A 109 -20.14 -7.33 -9.87
C GLY A 109 -19.46 -6.19 -10.61
N VAL A 110 -20.09 -5.02 -10.72
CA VAL A 110 -19.51 -3.83 -11.33
C VAL A 110 -18.31 -3.33 -10.52
N ALA A 111 -18.48 -3.23 -9.21
CA ALA A 111 -17.43 -2.78 -8.31
C ALA A 111 -16.22 -3.75 -8.32
N LEU A 112 -16.47 -5.05 -8.21
CA LEU A 112 -15.43 -6.08 -8.24
C LEU A 112 -14.72 -6.14 -9.61
N GLY A 113 -15.46 -6.00 -10.71
CA GLY A 113 -14.91 -5.91 -12.06
C GLY A 113 -13.97 -4.70 -12.20
N GLY A 114 -14.36 -3.55 -11.68
CA GLY A 114 -13.52 -2.35 -11.63
C GLY A 114 -12.22 -2.55 -10.83
N ILE A 115 -12.30 -3.23 -9.69
CA ILE A 115 -11.13 -3.55 -8.85
C ILE A 115 -10.16 -4.49 -9.61
N ILE A 116 -10.68 -5.52 -10.28
CA ILE A 116 -9.86 -6.44 -11.08
C ILE A 116 -9.17 -5.69 -12.23
N LEU A 117 -9.91 -4.84 -12.94
CA LEU A 117 -9.36 -4.03 -14.03
C LEU A 117 -8.24 -3.10 -13.52
N CYS A 118 -8.46 -2.46 -12.38
CA CYS A 118 -7.46 -1.62 -11.73
C CYS A 118 -6.19 -2.43 -11.38
N GLY A 119 -6.35 -3.63 -10.83
CA GLY A 119 -5.23 -4.54 -10.54
C GLY A 119 -4.45 -4.94 -11.80
N LEU A 120 -5.13 -5.19 -12.92
CA LEU A 120 -4.49 -5.46 -14.21
C LEU A 120 -3.67 -4.27 -14.70
N VAL A 121 -4.22 -3.05 -14.62
CA VAL A 121 -3.51 -1.83 -14.99
C VAL A 121 -2.23 -1.65 -14.15
N TYR A 122 -2.31 -1.82 -12.84
CA TYR A 122 -1.13 -1.75 -11.97
C TYR A 122 -0.10 -2.84 -12.29
N THR A 123 -0.54 -4.04 -12.63
CA THR A 123 0.35 -5.14 -13.05
C THR A 123 1.10 -4.77 -14.34
N VAL A 124 0.41 -4.20 -15.32
CA VAL A 124 1.04 -3.73 -16.57
C VAL A 124 2.06 -2.63 -16.30
N ILE A 125 1.69 -1.63 -15.47
CA ILE A 125 2.61 -0.55 -15.08
C ILE A 125 3.85 -1.13 -14.37
N GLY A 126 3.65 -2.03 -13.40
CA GLY A 126 4.74 -2.70 -12.69
C GLY A 126 5.67 -3.48 -13.63
N PHE A 127 5.11 -4.15 -14.63
CA PHE A 127 5.90 -4.85 -15.63
C PHE A 127 6.71 -3.90 -16.52
N ILE A 128 6.13 -2.77 -16.94
CA ILE A 128 6.83 -1.73 -17.72
C ILE A 128 7.99 -1.16 -16.89
N VAL A 129 7.76 -0.82 -15.63
CA VAL A 129 8.79 -0.31 -14.72
C VAL A 129 9.92 -1.32 -14.55
N HIS A 130 9.58 -2.59 -14.32
CA HIS A 130 10.56 -3.66 -14.18
C HIS A 130 11.40 -3.83 -15.46
N ALA A 131 10.76 -3.88 -16.63
CA ALA A 131 11.44 -4.02 -17.92
C ALA A 131 12.37 -2.83 -18.24
N THR A 132 11.98 -1.63 -17.82
CA THR A 132 12.77 -0.42 -18.03
C THR A 132 13.99 -0.39 -17.09
N ASN A 133 13.82 -0.73 -15.83
CA ASN A 133 14.91 -0.79 -14.84
C ASN A 133 15.96 -1.87 -15.21
N VAL A 134 15.52 -3.03 -15.69
CA VAL A 134 16.44 -4.09 -16.12
C VAL A 134 17.32 -3.62 -17.28
N LYS A 135 16.80 -2.81 -18.21
CA LYS A 135 17.59 -2.26 -19.32
C LYS A 135 18.66 -1.26 -18.85
N HIS A 136 18.35 -0.42 -17.87
CA HIS A 136 19.29 0.56 -17.33
C HIS A 136 20.40 -0.07 -16.50
N HIS A 137 20.11 -1.12 -15.74
CA HIS A 137 21.13 -1.81 -14.93
C HIS A 137 22.18 -2.55 -15.79
N LYS A 138 21.84 -2.92 -17.02
CA LYS A 138 22.75 -3.61 -17.94
C LYS A 138 23.72 -2.67 -18.64
N SER A 139 23.54 -1.37 -18.56
CA SER A 139 24.33 -0.35 -19.30
C SER A 139 25.38 0.37 -18.45
N ARG A 140 25.56 0.00 -17.18
CA ARG A 140 26.58 0.61 -16.32
C ARG A 140 27.82 -0.29 -16.19
N PRO A 141 29.01 0.15 -16.66
CA PRO A 141 30.27 -0.47 -16.27
C PRO A 141 30.56 -0.17 -14.79
N MET A 142 30.90 -1.22 -14.04
CA MET A 142 31.45 -1.08 -12.69
C MET A 142 32.80 -0.35 -12.76
N ALA A 143 32.83 0.93 -12.48
CA ALA A 143 34.05 1.67 -12.19
C ALA A 143 33.73 2.71 -11.13
N GLY A 144 34.22 2.44 -9.91
CA GLY A 144 34.48 3.35 -8.80
C GLY A 144 33.60 4.59 -8.70
N MET A 145 32.48 4.48 -7.97
CA MET A 145 31.66 5.66 -7.67
C MET A 145 31.29 5.72 -6.18
N GLU A 146 31.56 6.87 -5.61
CA GLU A 146 31.13 7.29 -4.30
C GLU A 146 29.62 7.17 -4.15
N VAL A 147 29.18 6.81 -2.94
CA VAL A 147 27.82 6.44 -2.55
C VAL A 147 27.00 7.68 -2.25
N ASP A 148 26.97 8.69 -3.10
CA ASP A 148 26.26 9.95 -2.80
C ASP A 148 25.13 10.37 -3.76
N GLU A 149 24.78 9.52 -4.74
CA GLU A 149 23.54 9.74 -5.49
C GLU A 149 22.85 8.41 -5.73
N VAL A 150 21.74 8.17 -5.03
CA VAL A 150 20.77 7.15 -5.40
C VAL A 150 20.16 7.60 -6.72
N ASP A 151 20.80 7.17 -7.82
CA ASP A 151 20.27 7.38 -9.17
C ASP A 151 18.98 6.56 -9.30
N GLU A 152 17.88 7.21 -8.94
CA GLU A 152 16.55 6.68 -9.15
C GLU A 152 16.38 6.39 -10.64
N GLY A 153 16.17 5.13 -10.98
CA GLY A 153 16.11 4.67 -12.37
C GLY A 153 15.10 5.47 -13.19
N ALA A 154 15.37 5.67 -14.47
CA ALA A 154 14.55 6.48 -15.39
C ALA A 154 13.04 6.18 -15.36
N ALA A 155 12.63 4.99 -14.89
CA ALA A 155 11.23 4.62 -14.71
C ALA A 155 10.58 5.29 -13.50
N VAL A 156 11.32 5.56 -12.43
CA VAL A 156 10.82 6.31 -11.27
C VAL A 156 10.64 7.77 -11.65
N HIS A 157 11.54 8.32 -12.44
CA HIS A 157 11.53 9.71 -12.85
C HIS A 157 10.27 10.16 -13.62
N TRP A 158 9.69 9.30 -14.49
CA TRP A 158 8.46 9.68 -15.18
C TRP A 158 7.23 9.58 -14.28
N ILE A 159 7.22 8.64 -13.32
CA ILE A 159 6.15 8.52 -12.31
C ILE A 159 6.18 9.73 -11.39
N GLU A 160 7.34 10.15 -10.90
CA GLU A 160 7.49 11.35 -10.08
C GLU A 160 7.09 12.62 -10.83
N ARG A 161 7.40 12.69 -12.12
CA ARG A 161 6.97 13.81 -12.97
C ARG A 161 5.47 13.84 -13.18
N LEU A 162 4.81 12.67 -13.20
CA LEU A 162 3.36 12.56 -13.34
C LEU A 162 2.65 12.85 -12.00
N MET A 163 3.29 12.52 -10.88
CA MET A 163 2.74 12.66 -9.53
C MET A 163 3.65 13.52 -8.63
N PRO A 164 3.83 14.81 -8.95
CA PRO A 164 4.60 15.70 -8.09
C PRO A 164 3.97 15.79 -6.69
N PRO A 165 4.73 16.10 -5.63
CA PRO A 165 4.26 16.15 -4.25
C PRO A 165 3.01 17.00 -4.03
N VAL A 166 2.84 18.06 -4.82
CA VAL A 166 1.65 18.92 -4.81
C VAL A 166 0.39 18.13 -5.21
N VAL A 167 0.47 17.30 -6.27
CA VAL A 167 -0.66 16.49 -6.73
C VAL A 167 -1.01 15.43 -5.68
N THR A 168 0.00 14.73 -5.16
CA THR A 168 -0.19 13.70 -4.13
C THR A 168 -0.79 14.29 -2.87
N GLY A 169 -0.28 15.43 -2.38
CA GLY A 169 -0.79 16.13 -1.22
C GLY A 169 -2.23 16.62 -1.40
N THR A 170 -2.56 17.17 -2.58
CA THR A 170 -3.92 17.61 -2.90
C THR A 170 -4.91 16.44 -2.92
N VAL A 171 -4.55 15.31 -3.53
CA VAL A 171 -5.39 14.11 -3.56
C VAL A 171 -5.66 13.60 -2.14
N VAL A 172 -4.64 13.52 -1.30
CA VAL A 172 -4.79 13.09 0.11
C VAL A 172 -5.68 14.05 0.89
N ALA A 173 -5.52 15.37 0.69
CA ALA A 173 -6.36 16.38 1.34
C ALA A 173 -7.82 16.26 0.91
N VAL A 174 -8.10 16.08 -0.38
CA VAL A 174 -9.46 15.90 -0.92
C VAL A 174 -10.10 14.61 -0.37
N ILE A 175 -9.36 13.52 -0.29
CA ILE A 175 -9.84 12.27 0.32
C ILE A 175 -10.20 12.51 1.79
N GLY A 176 -9.34 13.18 2.55
CA GLY A 176 -9.58 13.51 3.96
C GLY A 176 -10.83 14.37 4.16
N LEU A 177 -11.03 15.40 3.34
CA LEU A 177 -12.21 16.27 3.39
C LEU A 177 -13.50 15.52 3.03
N ASN A 178 -13.48 14.66 2.02
CA ASN A 178 -14.63 13.83 1.67
C ASN A 178 -15.01 12.87 2.80
N LEU A 179 -14.02 12.30 3.49
CA LEU A 179 -14.25 11.40 4.62
C LEU A 179 -14.78 12.13 5.85
N ALA A 180 -14.38 13.37 6.08
CA ALA A 180 -14.85 14.18 7.20
C ALA A 180 -16.38 14.46 7.14
N ALA A 181 -16.96 14.41 5.95
CA ALA A 181 -18.41 14.62 5.77
C ALA A 181 -19.28 13.40 6.16
N ILE A 182 -18.68 12.19 6.25
CA ILE A 182 -19.42 10.94 6.52
C ILE A 182 -20.00 10.90 7.96
N PRO A 183 -19.24 11.23 9.03
CA PRO A 183 -19.77 11.21 10.39
C PRO A 183 -20.77 12.33 10.68
N ILE A 184 -20.83 13.38 9.86
CA ILE A 184 -21.72 14.53 10.09
C ILE A 184 -23.15 14.26 9.58
N LYS A 185 -23.33 13.27 8.70
CA LYS A 185 -24.64 12.92 8.12
C LYS A 185 -25.37 11.78 8.84
N ASN A 186 -24.74 11.17 9.83
CA ASN A 186 -25.30 10.18 10.74
C ASN A 186 -25.45 10.79 12.15
#